data_5b33622d9d56c20b6cd8e0a86dc8543c
#
_entry.id   5b33622d9d56c20b6cd8e0a86dc8543c
#
_cell.length_a   1.000
_cell.length_b   1.000
_cell.length_c   1.000
_cell.angle_alpha   90.00
_cell.angle_beta   90.00
_cell.angle_gamma   90.00
#
_symmetry.space_group_name_H-M   'P 1'
#
loop_
_entity.id
_entity.type
_entity.pdbx_description
1 polymer ?
#
loop_
_entity_poly.entity_id
_entity_poly.type
_entity_poly.pdbx_seq_one_letter_code
_entity_poly.pdbx_strand_id
1 'polypeptide(L)'
;MSVYPHVYFAGRWGSRADAVVPVGSLAMRYAVSVFEGIRLYTALDPALPPRPLLLDEHVARLAASLRLMRLPDPGIDRLPDIVDELIARNRIDTDTYVRVSVTPTNPGDLSDDAEPVLAVTAAPMGRKRWLAKGVGMALTVSDWERAGPASFPPAAKNISSYAGPRLAWLAARDAGFDGCVLTNRAGRLSEAPTAALFLVRDGELLTPALDEDVLPSITRAWLLREAGVPARETTLTREDAYRADEAFLCGTGIEIAPVRAFDGHRLRHWPQAPITRRLIMRYFLHARGSAHDGPADLSALVDEVRP
;
A
#
# COMPACT_ATOMS: atom_id res chain seq x y z
N MET A 1 -7.93 -15.18 -2.14
CA MET A 1 -6.52 -15.54 -1.84
C MET A 1 -6.52 -16.61 -0.78
N SER A 2 -5.84 -17.74 -0.99
CA SER A 2 -5.60 -18.73 0.05
C SER A 2 -4.54 -18.18 1.00
N VAL A 3 -4.88 -18.05 2.28
CA VAL A 3 -3.92 -17.65 3.33
C VAL A 3 -3.09 -18.88 3.69
N TYR A 4 -1.79 -18.71 3.95
CA TYR A 4 -0.92 -19.77 4.46
C TYR A 4 -1.45 -20.34 5.77
N PRO A 5 -1.18 -21.65 6.08
CA PRO A 5 -1.82 -22.34 7.19
C PRO A 5 -1.39 -21.83 8.57
N HIS A 6 -0.11 -21.47 8.74
CA HIS A 6 0.40 -21.00 10.02
C HIS A 6 0.28 -19.50 10.15
N VAL A 7 -0.34 -19.04 11.21
CA VAL A 7 -0.55 -17.64 11.54
C VAL A 7 -0.08 -17.35 12.96
N TYR A 8 0.36 -16.11 13.20
CA TYR A 8 0.63 -15.61 14.55
C TYR A 8 -0.60 -14.83 15.03
N PHE A 9 -1.07 -15.14 16.24
CA PHE A 9 -2.23 -14.46 16.83
C PHE A 9 -2.14 -14.45 18.36
N ALA A 10 -2.30 -13.29 18.98
CA ALA A 10 -2.34 -13.13 20.42
C ALA A 10 -1.18 -13.81 21.17
N GLY A 11 0.05 -13.60 20.70
CA GLY A 11 1.26 -14.11 21.35
C GLY A 11 1.65 -15.55 21.01
N ARG A 12 0.91 -16.26 20.15
CA ARG A 12 1.15 -17.66 19.82
C ARG A 12 1.00 -17.97 18.32
N TRP A 13 1.65 -19.02 17.89
CA TRP A 13 1.45 -19.63 16.58
C TRP A 13 0.27 -20.61 16.61
N GLY A 14 -0.51 -20.60 15.55
CA GLY A 14 -1.67 -21.48 15.40
C GLY A 14 -2.09 -21.59 13.93
N SER A 15 -3.24 -22.19 13.71
CA SER A 15 -3.89 -22.23 12.41
C SER A 15 -4.74 -20.95 12.19
N ARG A 16 -5.12 -20.73 10.96
CA ARG A 16 -6.08 -19.65 10.62
C ARG A 16 -7.40 -19.77 11.38
N ALA A 17 -7.84 -20.98 11.73
CA ALA A 17 -9.08 -21.20 12.45
C ALA A 17 -9.00 -20.74 13.91
N ASP A 18 -7.78 -20.64 14.48
CA ASP A 18 -7.53 -20.19 15.85
C ASP A 18 -7.45 -18.65 15.96
N ALA A 19 -7.25 -17.95 14.83
CA ALA A 19 -7.12 -16.50 14.76
C ALA A 19 -8.52 -15.85 14.58
N VAL A 20 -9.28 -15.79 15.66
CA VAL A 20 -10.67 -15.28 15.66
C VAL A 20 -10.81 -14.01 16.49
N VAL A 21 -11.60 -13.06 15.98
CA VAL A 21 -11.97 -11.83 16.70
C VAL A 21 -13.44 -11.98 17.15
N PRO A 22 -13.73 -11.83 18.44
CA PRO A 22 -15.10 -11.94 18.93
C PRO A 22 -16.02 -10.86 18.34
N VAL A 23 -17.24 -11.22 17.96
CA VAL A 23 -18.21 -10.27 17.38
C VAL A 23 -18.62 -9.15 18.36
N GLY A 24 -18.49 -9.38 19.66
CA GLY A 24 -18.74 -8.38 20.71
C GLY A 24 -17.54 -7.48 21.04
N SER A 25 -16.40 -7.65 20.37
CA SER A 25 -15.19 -6.88 20.64
C SER A 25 -15.35 -5.41 20.26
N LEU A 26 -14.53 -4.53 20.88
CA LEU A 26 -14.43 -3.11 20.51
C LEU A 26 -14.12 -2.95 19.01
N ALA A 27 -13.28 -3.82 18.45
CA ALA A 27 -12.94 -3.79 17.02
C ALA A 27 -14.17 -3.98 16.13
N MET A 28 -15.06 -4.90 16.46
CA MET A 28 -16.25 -5.19 15.65
C MET A 28 -17.38 -4.18 15.90
N ARG A 29 -17.52 -3.70 17.14
CA ARG A 29 -18.56 -2.71 17.48
C ARG A 29 -18.26 -1.31 16.95
N TYR A 30 -16.98 -0.89 16.97
CA TYR A 30 -16.59 0.50 16.68
C TYR A 30 -15.53 0.63 15.60
N ALA A 31 -15.23 -0.44 14.88
CA ALA A 31 -14.23 -0.51 13.79
C ALA A 31 -12.82 -0.06 14.24
N VAL A 32 -12.43 -0.35 15.49
CA VAL A 32 -11.14 0.05 16.05
C VAL A 32 -10.10 -1.02 15.77
N SER A 33 -9.22 -0.80 14.80
CA SER A 33 -8.08 -1.66 14.50
C SER A 33 -7.12 -0.92 13.57
N VAL A 34 -5.81 -1.07 13.79
CA VAL A 34 -4.77 -0.58 12.88
C VAL A 34 -4.10 -1.75 12.19
N PHE A 35 -3.49 -1.47 11.02
CA PHE A 35 -2.89 -2.55 10.26
C PHE A 35 -1.73 -2.11 9.37
N GLU A 36 -0.92 -3.09 8.97
CA GLU A 36 0.06 -2.96 7.92
C GLU A 36 -0.10 -4.04 6.85
N GLY A 37 0.38 -3.71 5.67
CA GLY A 37 0.59 -4.66 4.60
C GLY A 37 2.05 -4.61 4.20
N ILE A 38 2.74 -5.73 4.23
CA ILE A 38 4.17 -5.86 3.92
C ILE A 38 4.31 -6.83 2.75
N ARG A 39 5.16 -6.50 1.79
CA ARG A 39 5.49 -7.42 0.71
C ARG A 39 6.78 -8.16 1.04
N LEU A 40 6.74 -9.47 0.89
CA LEU A 40 7.93 -10.30 0.77
C LEU A 40 8.21 -10.50 -0.72
N TYR A 41 9.44 -10.27 -1.12
CA TYR A 41 9.89 -10.51 -2.49
C TYR A 41 10.97 -11.60 -2.50
N THR A 42 10.88 -12.50 -3.47
CA THR A 42 11.96 -13.42 -3.77
C THR A 42 13.19 -12.64 -4.19
N ALA A 43 14.36 -13.04 -3.69
CA ALA A 43 15.63 -12.41 -4.08
C ALA A 43 16.01 -12.77 -5.53
N LEU A 44 16.92 -11.99 -6.12
CA LEU A 44 17.55 -12.35 -7.41
C LEU A 44 18.36 -13.64 -7.28
N ASP A 45 19.02 -13.86 -6.14
CA ASP A 45 19.65 -15.13 -5.80
C ASP A 45 18.58 -16.11 -5.27
N PRO A 46 18.26 -17.17 -6.01
CA PRO A 46 17.24 -18.13 -5.61
C PRO A 46 17.62 -18.98 -4.37
N ALA A 47 18.88 -18.92 -3.92
CA ALA A 47 19.32 -19.57 -2.68
C ALA A 47 18.87 -18.80 -1.43
N LEU A 48 18.48 -17.54 -1.57
CA LEU A 48 18.04 -16.70 -0.46
C LEU A 48 16.51 -16.78 -0.28
N PRO A 49 16.02 -16.78 0.97
CA PRO A 49 14.59 -16.72 1.22
C PRO A 49 14.00 -15.37 0.77
N PRO A 50 12.68 -15.32 0.51
CA PRO A 50 11.98 -14.05 0.32
C PRO A 50 12.17 -13.14 1.52
N ARG A 51 12.36 -11.84 1.27
CA ARG A 51 12.62 -10.84 2.32
C ARG A 51 11.56 -9.76 2.34
N PRO A 52 11.24 -9.20 3.52
CA PRO A 52 10.33 -8.08 3.62
C PRO A 52 10.95 -6.81 3.04
N LEU A 53 10.16 -6.08 2.26
CA LEU A 53 10.55 -4.78 1.72
C LEU A 53 10.20 -3.68 2.72
N LEU A 54 11.19 -2.84 3.11
CA LEU A 54 11.02 -1.67 3.98
C LEU A 54 10.31 -2.00 5.31
N LEU A 55 10.72 -3.10 5.97
CA LEU A 55 10.08 -3.60 7.18
C LEU A 55 10.11 -2.57 8.32
N ASP A 56 11.25 -1.90 8.52
CA ASP A 56 11.42 -0.94 9.61
C ASP A 56 10.48 0.26 9.46
N GLU A 57 10.27 0.73 8.23
CA GLU A 57 9.32 1.80 7.93
C GLU A 57 7.87 1.35 8.18
N HIS A 58 7.55 0.08 7.91
CA HIS A 58 6.25 -0.49 8.23
C HIS A 58 6.02 -0.57 9.75
N VAL A 59 7.02 -1.01 10.51
CA VAL A 59 6.97 -1.03 11.99
C VAL A 59 6.81 0.39 12.54
N ALA A 60 7.59 1.34 12.05
CA ALA A 60 7.51 2.74 12.46
C ALA A 60 6.12 3.36 12.19
N ARG A 61 5.52 3.09 11.01
CA ARG A 61 4.18 3.58 10.69
C ARG A 61 3.09 2.89 11.49
N LEU A 62 3.24 1.59 11.79
CA LEU A 62 2.33 0.88 12.68
C LEU A 62 2.34 1.49 14.09
N ALA A 63 3.54 1.78 14.64
CA ALA A 63 3.69 2.47 15.91
C ALA A 63 3.05 3.87 15.91
N ALA A 64 3.20 4.62 14.81
CA ALA A 64 2.54 5.92 14.64
C ALA A 64 1.01 5.77 14.61
N SER A 65 0.49 4.76 13.91
CA SER A 65 -0.94 4.47 13.83
C SER A 65 -1.53 4.07 15.20
N LEU A 66 -0.80 3.28 15.99
CA LEU A 66 -1.19 2.95 17.37
C LEU A 66 -1.34 4.21 18.23
N ARG A 67 -0.34 5.11 18.19
CA ARG A 67 -0.40 6.37 18.95
C ARG A 67 -1.57 7.26 18.52
N LEU A 68 -1.79 7.42 17.21
CA LEU A 68 -2.87 8.25 16.69
C LEU A 68 -4.25 7.69 17.05
N MET A 69 -4.39 6.36 17.07
CA MET A 69 -5.63 5.68 17.44
C MET A 69 -5.75 5.38 18.92
N ARG A 70 -4.78 5.81 19.75
CA ARG A 70 -4.73 5.62 21.20
C ARG A 70 -4.86 4.13 21.60
N LEU A 71 -4.23 3.25 20.81
CA LEU A 71 -4.17 1.82 21.10
C LEU A 71 -2.87 1.47 21.80
N PRO A 72 -2.89 0.68 22.87
CA PRO A 72 -1.70 0.12 23.50
C PRO A 72 -0.88 -0.73 22.50
N ASP A 73 0.43 -0.76 22.70
CA ASP A 73 1.33 -1.59 21.90
C ASP A 73 1.33 -3.04 22.40
N PRO A 74 0.92 -4.02 21.59
CA PRO A 74 0.94 -5.44 21.96
C PRO A 74 2.31 -6.12 21.72
N GLY A 75 3.41 -5.38 21.59
CA GLY A 75 4.76 -5.89 21.32
C GLY A 75 5.09 -5.94 19.81
N ILE A 76 4.88 -4.83 19.10
CA ILE A 76 5.21 -4.75 17.66
C ILE A 76 6.72 -4.73 17.37
N ASP A 77 7.57 -4.48 18.37
CA ASP A 77 9.02 -4.58 18.30
C ASP A 77 9.50 -6.00 17.90
N ARG A 78 8.67 -7.02 18.21
CA ARG A 78 8.91 -8.43 17.82
C ARG A 78 8.52 -8.75 16.37
N LEU A 79 7.97 -7.80 15.64
CA LEU A 79 7.47 -8.05 14.29
C LEU A 79 8.53 -8.57 13.29
N PRO A 80 9.80 -8.11 13.33
CA PRO A 80 10.85 -8.70 12.49
C PRO A 80 11.01 -10.20 12.73
N ASP A 81 11.17 -10.63 13.97
CA ASP A 81 11.32 -12.05 14.33
C ASP A 81 10.08 -12.86 13.94
N ILE A 82 8.88 -12.30 14.14
CA ILE A 82 7.62 -12.95 13.77
C ILE A 82 7.52 -13.13 12.25
N VAL A 83 7.98 -12.17 11.47
CA VAL A 83 7.98 -12.28 9.99
C VAL A 83 8.97 -13.35 9.53
N ASP A 84 10.16 -13.42 10.11
CA ASP A 84 11.14 -14.45 9.78
C ASP A 84 10.63 -15.85 10.14
N GLU A 85 10.03 -15.99 11.31
CA GLU A 85 9.41 -17.26 11.73
C GLU A 85 8.19 -17.62 10.86
N LEU A 86 7.40 -16.64 10.41
CA LEU A 86 6.28 -16.84 9.48
C LEU A 86 6.77 -17.42 8.14
N ILE A 87 7.88 -16.89 7.61
CA ILE A 87 8.50 -17.39 6.38
C ILE A 87 8.94 -18.85 6.58
N ALA A 88 9.65 -19.14 7.66
CA ALA A 88 10.15 -20.47 7.95
C ALA A 88 9.04 -21.50 8.17
N ARG A 89 8.04 -21.19 9.00
CA ARG A 89 6.92 -22.10 9.33
C ARG A 89 6.05 -22.44 8.13
N ASN A 90 5.82 -21.47 7.26
CA ASN A 90 5.01 -21.64 6.06
C ASN A 90 5.83 -22.06 4.83
N ARG A 91 7.16 -22.16 4.94
CA ARG A 91 8.07 -22.46 3.82
C ARG A 91 7.80 -21.54 2.63
N ILE A 92 7.72 -20.23 2.91
CA ILE A 92 7.41 -19.23 1.89
C ILE A 92 8.60 -19.11 0.94
N ASP A 93 8.36 -19.36 -0.34
CA ASP A 93 9.34 -19.37 -1.43
C ASP A 93 8.92 -18.50 -2.62
N THR A 94 7.80 -17.78 -2.50
CA THR A 94 7.23 -16.94 -3.56
C THR A 94 6.90 -15.54 -3.04
N ASP A 95 6.71 -14.61 -3.98
CA ASP A 95 6.25 -13.26 -3.64
C ASP A 95 4.95 -13.34 -2.83
N THR A 96 4.95 -12.73 -1.66
CA THR A 96 3.90 -12.90 -0.66
C THR A 96 3.48 -11.55 -0.07
N TYR A 97 2.22 -11.45 0.29
CA TYR A 97 1.67 -10.34 1.06
C TYR A 97 1.45 -10.76 2.51
N VAL A 98 2.10 -10.07 3.42
CA VAL A 98 1.91 -10.21 4.87
C VAL A 98 0.95 -9.14 5.35
N ARG A 99 -0.11 -9.56 6.02
CA ARG A 99 -1.03 -8.68 6.74
C ARG A 99 -0.70 -8.71 8.21
N VAL A 100 -0.38 -7.57 8.77
CA VAL A 100 -0.24 -7.33 10.21
C VAL A 100 -1.46 -6.56 10.67
N SER A 101 -2.09 -6.97 11.75
CA SER A 101 -3.22 -6.25 12.36
C SER A 101 -3.04 -6.17 13.85
N VAL A 102 -3.33 -5.02 14.43
CA VAL A 102 -3.41 -4.81 15.87
C VAL A 102 -4.87 -4.46 16.19
N THR A 103 -5.54 -5.38 16.86
CA THR A 103 -7.01 -5.42 16.93
C THR A 103 -7.46 -5.69 18.36
N PRO A 104 -8.22 -4.80 19.00
CA PRO A 104 -8.83 -5.07 20.30
C PRO A 104 -9.80 -6.26 20.23
N THR A 105 -9.63 -7.22 21.13
CA THR A 105 -10.46 -8.42 21.19
C THR A 105 -11.37 -8.45 22.41
N ASN A 106 -11.16 -7.56 23.38
CA ASN A 106 -12.03 -7.42 24.55
C ASN A 106 -13.40 -6.83 24.18
N PRO A 107 -14.47 -7.25 24.87
CA PRO A 107 -15.75 -6.55 24.84
C PRO A 107 -15.62 -5.20 25.56
N GLY A 108 -16.57 -4.30 25.35
CA GLY A 108 -16.62 -3.03 26.06
C GLY A 108 -17.42 -1.97 25.32
N ASP A 109 -17.54 -0.81 25.94
CA ASP A 109 -18.12 0.39 25.36
C ASP A 109 -17.04 1.34 24.79
N LEU A 110 -17.47 2.41 24.15
CA LEU A 110 -16.58 3.34 23.43
C LEU A 110 -15.52 3.98 24.34
N SER A 111 -15.80 4.11 25.62
CA SER A 111 -14.91 4.71 26.64
C SER A 111 -13.98 3.71 27.33
N ASP A 112 -14.16 2.41 27.09
CA ASP A 112 -13.37 1.38 27.77
C ASP A 112 -11.98 1.26 27.16
N ASP A 113 -11.02 0.82 27.96
CA ASP A 113 -9.67 0.56 27.52
C ASP A 113 -9.62 -0.58 26.51
N ALA A 114 -8.86 -0.39 25.47
CA ALA A 114 -8.65 -1.40 24.43
C ALA A 114 -7.55 -2.39 24.85
N GLU A 115 -7.80 -3.68 24.66
CA GLU A 115 -6.82 -4.76 24.83
C GLU A 115 -6.50 -5.37 23.44
N PRO A 116 -5.61 -4.73 22.67
CA PRO A 116 -5.32 -5.20 21.33
C PRO A 116 -4.38 -6.40 21.33
N VAL A 117 -4.60 -7.29 20.37
CA VAL A 117 -3.70 -8.38 20.05
C VAL A 117 -3.03 -8.16 18.69
N LEU A 118 -1.80 -8.67 18.56
CA LEU A 118 -1.08 -8.71 17.30
C LEU A 118 -1.48 -9.96 16.52
N ALA A 119 -1.87 -9.76 15.26
CA ALA A 119 -2.16 -10.82 14.31
C ALA A 119 -1.27 -10.65 13.06
N VAL A 120 -0.60 -11.73 12.63
CA VAL A 120 0.22 -11.75 11.41
C VAL A 120 -0.18 -12.94 10.55
N THR A 121 -0.62 -12.64 9.34
CA THR A 121 -1.04 -13.64 8.34
C THR A 121 -0.34 -13.38 7.02
N ALA A 122 -0.19 -14.41 6.18
CA ALA A 122 0.40 -14.28 4.86
C ALA A 122 -0.43 -14.97 3.78
N ALA A 123 -0.35 -14.44 2.57
CA ALA A 123 -0.96 -15.04 1.39
C ALA A 123 -0.06 -14.83 0.16
N PRO A 124 0.06 -15.82 -0.74
CA PRO A 124 0.76 -15.62 -2.00
C PRO A 124 0.17 -14.43 -2.76
N MET A 125 1.05 -13.57 -3.27
CA MET A 125 0.64 -12.41 -4.05
C MET A 125 1.63 -12.19 -5.19
N GLY A 126 1.35 -12.79 -6.32
CA GLY A 126 2.15 -12.66 -7.52
C GLY A 126 2.02 -11.29 -8.20
N ARG A 127 2.54 -11.25 -9.42
CA ARG A 127 2.60 -10.07 -10.28
C ARG A 127 1.21 -9.47 -10.55
N LYS A 128 1.14 -8.14 -10.53
CA LYS A 128 -0.09 -7.42 -10.84
C LYS A 128 -0.38 -7.43 -12.35
N ARG A 129 -1.68 -7.35 -12.71
CA ARG A 129 -2.12 -7.43 -14.12
C ARG A 129 -1.51 -6.37 -15.03
N TRP A 130 -1.27 -5.15 -14.50
CA TRP A 130 -0.64 -4.07 -15.26
C TRP A 130 0.82 -4.34 -15.58
N LEU A 131 1.54 -5.05 -14.72
CA LEU A 131 2.89 -5.52 -15.02
C LEU A 131 2.84 -6.73 -15.96
N ALA A 132 1.99 -7.73 -15.66
CA ALA A 132 1.91 -8.96 -16.43
C ALA A 132 1.36 -8.77 -17.85
N LYS A 133 0.51 -7.75 -18.09
CA LYS A 133 -0.16 -7.50 -19.37
C LYS A 133 0.19 -6.15 -20.00
N GLY A 134 1.05 -5.35 -19.39
CA GLY A 134 1.42 -4.02 -19.88
C GLY A 134 0.24 -3.02 -19.99
N VAL A 135 -0.84 -3.23 -19.21
CA VAL A 135 -2.05 -2.40 -19.29
C VAL A 135 -2.02 -1.29 -18.24
N GLY A 136 -2.38 -0.06 -18.62
CA GLY A 136 -2.58 1.05 -17.69
C GLY A 136 -4.01 1.12 -17.15
N MET A 137 -4.17 1.74 -15.99
CA MET A 137 -5.46 1.96 -15.36
C MET A 137 -6.18 3.18 -15.97
N ALA A 138 -7.49 3.08 -16.20
CA ALA A 138 -8.36 4.23 -16.41
C ALA A 138 -8.94 4.62 -15.05
N LEU A 139 -8.66 5.82 -14.58
CA LEU A 139 -9.16 6.33 -13.32
C LEU A 139 -10.17 7.45 -13.53
N THR A 140 -11.05 7.63 -12.56
CA THR A 140 -11.87 8.86 -12.42
C THR A 140 -11.38 9.67 -11.22
N VAL A 141 -11.52 10.98 -11.28
CA VAL A 141 -11.40 11.83 -10.09
C VAL A 141 -12.77 11.83 -9.42
N SER A 142 -12.83 11.19 -8.26
CA SER A 142 -14.06 10.92 -7.52
C SER A 142 -14.67 12.18 -6.92
N ASP A 143 -16.00 12.19 -6.79
CA ASP A 143 -16.73 13.18 -6.00
C ASP A 143 -16.77 12.84 -4.50
N TRP A 144 -16.28 11.64 -4.13
CA TRP A 144 -16.10 11.28 -2.73
C TRP A 144 -14.81 11.92 -2.18
N GLU A 145 -14.93 12.51 -1.00
CA GLU A 145 -13.80 13.14 -0.32
C GLU A 145 -13.05 12.15 0.58
N ARG A 146 -11.76 12.36 0.71
CA ARG A 146 -10.94 11.76 1.75
C ARG A 146 -11.26 12.45 3.08
N ALA A 147 -11.44 11.68 4.14
CA ALA A 147 -11.67 12.24 5.47
C ALA A 147 -10.43 13.02 5.93
N GLY A 148 -10.62 14.29 6.22
CA GLY A 148 -9.56 15.16 6.76
C GLY A 148 -9.42 15.05 8.28
N PRO A 149 -8.39 15.71 8.87
CA PRO A 149 -8.00 15.55 10.28
C PRO A 149 -9.09 15.96 11.28
N ALA A 150 -10.03 16.81 10.87
CA ALA A 150 -11.19 17.17 11.70
C ALA A 150 -12.25 16.06 11.81
N SER A 151 -12.20 15.06 10.90
CA SER A 151 -13.12 13.91 10.90
C SER A 151 -12.46 12.64 11.36
N PHE A 152 -11.24 12.39 10.88
CA PHE A 152 -10.47 11.19 11.18
C PHE A 152 -8.97 11.41 10.87
N PRO A 153 -8.01 10.92 11.67
CA PRO A 153 -6.59 11.13 11.41
C PRO A 153 -6.15 10.43 10.09
N PRO A 154 -5.88 11.16 9.00
CA PRO A 154 -5.55 10.54 7.71
C PRO A 154 -4.21 9.80 7.73
N ALA A 155 -3.30 10.19 8.63
CA ALA A 155 -2.00 9.53 8.81
C ALA A 155 -2.09 8.17 9.53
N ALA A 156 -3.21 7.83 10.18
CA ALA A 156 -3.39 6.54 10.83
C ALA A 156 -3.85 5.49 9.82
N LYS A 157 -3.09 4.39 9.70
CA LYS A 157 -3.49 3.26 8.86
C LYS A 157 -4.42 2.33 9.65
N ASN A 158 -5.72 2.63 9.61
CA ASN A 158 -6.76 1.94 10.38
C ASN A 158 -7.87 1.42 9.47
N ILE A 159 -8.68 0.47 9.96
CA ILE A 159 -9.74 -0.13 9.15
C ILE A 159 -10.92 0.81 8.92
N SER A 160 -11.23 1.70 9.85
CA SER A 160 -12.38 2.62 9.76
C SER A 160 -12.29 3.55 8.57
N SER A 161 -11.07 4.01 8.23
CA SER A 161 -10.84 4.96 7.14
C SER A 161 -11.04 4.36 5.74
N TYR A 162 -11.34 3.07 5.61
CA TYR A 162 -11.53 2.40 4.31
C TYR A 162 -12.98 2.31 3.84
N ALA A 163 -13.95 2.60 4.69
CA ALA A 163 -15.37 2.48 4.32
C ALA A 163 -15.75 3.48 3.20
N GLY A 164 -15.45 4.76 3.37
CA GLY A 164 -15.70 5.79 2.35
C GLY A 164 -14.93 5.53 1.05
N PRO A 165 -13.60 5.37 1.08
CA PRO A 165 -12.81 5.01 -0.09
C PRO A 165 -13.29 3.76 -0.84
N ARG A 166 -13.84 2.76 -0.11
CA ARG A 166 -14.46 1.58 -0.74
C ARG A 166 -15.69 1.97 -1.55
N LEU A 167 -16.56 2.85 -1.03
CA LEU A 167 -17.75 3.33 -1.76
C LEU A 167 -17.35 4.12 -3.01
N ALA A 168 -16.34 4.98 -2.92
CA ALA A 168 -15.79 5.70 -4.07
C ALA A 168 -15.25 4.74 -5.14
N TRP A 169 -14.53 3.69 -4.72
CA TRP A 169 -14.04 2.67 -5.66
C TRP A 169 -15.18 1.90 -6.34
N LEU A 170 -16.23 1.54 -5.60
CA LEU A 170 -17.40 0.86 -6.17
C LEU A 170 -18.12 1.75 -7.18
N ALA A 171 -18.33 3.04 -6.87
CA ALA A 171 -18.93 4.01 -7.79
C ALA A 171 -18.09 4.15 -9.08
N ALA A 172 -16.77 4.26 -8.95
CA ALA A 172 -15.87 4.32 -10.11
C ALA A 172 -15.98 3.06 -10.98
N ARG A 173 -15.99 1.87 -10.37
CA ARG A 173 -16.16 0.59 -11.08
C ARG A 173 -17.50 0.52 -11.81
N ASP A 174 -18.59 0.93 -11.16
CA ASP A 174 -19.93 0.90 -11.74
C ASP A 174 -20.04 1.90 -12.92
N ALA A 175 -19.22 2.97 -12.91
CA ALA A 175 -19.05 3.89 -14.03
C ALA A 175 -18.05 3.42 -15.11
N GLY A 176 -17.48 2.21 -14.98
CA GLY A 176 -16.61 1.60 -15.99
C GLY A 176 -15.13 1.94 -15.87
N PHE A 177 -14.70 2.54 -14.75
CA PHE A 177 -13.29 2.83 -14.47
C PHE A 177 -12.59 1.68 -13.71
N ASP A 178 -11.27 1.63 -13.80
CA ASP A 178 -10.44 0.68 -13.05
C ASP A 178 -10.26 1.07 -11.57
N GLY A 179 -10.59 2.31 -11.21
CA GLY A 179 -10.50 2.88 -9.87
C GLY A 179 -10.71 4.40 -9.88
N CYS A 180 -10.40 5.05 -8.76
CA CYS A 180 -10.53 6.49 -8.63
C CYS A 180 -9.39 7.11 -7.83
N VAL A 181 -9.27 8.43 -7.93
CA VAL A 181 -8.51 9.30 -7.02
C VAL A 181 -9.52 10.12 -6.24
N LEU A 182 -9.37 10.18 -4.92
CA LEU A 182 -10.20 10.99 -4.03
C LEU A 182 -9.70 12.44 -4.01
N THR A 183 -10.60 13.35 -3.73
CA THR A 183 -10.26 14.73 -3.39
C THR A 183 -10.33 14.95 -1.88
N ASN A 184 -9.72 16.00 -1.39
CA ASN A 184 -9.96 16.51 -0.05
C ASN A 184 -11.11 17.54 -0.05
N ARG A 185 -11.47 18.04 1.13
CA ARG A 185 -12.54 19.02 1.30
C ARG A 185 -12.33 20.34 0.52
N ALA A 186 -11.09 20.66 0.16
CA ALA A 186 -10.77 21.84 -0.65
C ALA A 186 -10.83 21.54 -2.17
N GLY A 187 -11.29 20.36 -2.58
CA GLY A 187 -11.38 19.94 -3.98
C GLY A 187 -10.02 19.61 -4.62
N ARG A 188 -8.96 19.49 -3.83
CA ARG A 188 -7.61 19.13 -4.29
C ARG A 188 -7.45 17.62 -4.30
N LEU A 189 -6.58 17.11 -5.19
CA LEU A 189 -6.28 15.69 -5.25
C LEU A 189 -5.61 15.23 -3.96
N SER A 190 -6.08 14.10 -3.43
CA SER A 190 -5.51 13.40 -2.28
C SER A 190 -4.85 12.10 -2.75
N GLU A 191 -5.46 10.97 -2.52
CA GLU A 191 -4.93 9.66 -2.86
C GLU A 191 -6.00 8.75 -3.47
N ALA A 192 -5.61 7.63 -4.06
CA ALA A 192 -6.54 6.56 -4.40
C ALA A 192 -6.98 5.80 -3.14
N PRO A 193 -8.08 5.04 -3.14
CA PRO A 193 -8.60 4.30 -1.98
C PRO A 193 -7.59 3.47 -1.20
N THR A 194 -6.52 2.98 -1.86
CA THR A 194 -5.50 2.10 -1.25
C THR A 194 -4.08 2.42 -1.70
N ALA A 195 -3.85 3.56 -2.37
CA ALA A 195 -2.57 3.86 -3.00
C ALA A 195 -2.33 5.37 -3.11
N ALA A 196 -1.07 5.80 -3.02
CA ALA A 196 -0.68 7.17 -3.29
C ALA A 196 -0.66 7.44 -4.81
N LEU A 197 -0.88 8.71 -5.17
CA LEU A 197 -0.86 9.21 -6.54
C LEU A 197 0.46 9.91 -6.85
N PHE A 198 1.01 9.66 -8.03
CA PHE A 198 2.02 10.47 -8.66
C PHE A 198 1.59 10.90 -10.07
N LEU A 199 1.86 12.15 -10.39
CA LEU A 199 1.81 12.70 -11.73
C LEU A 199 3.24 12.96 -12.22
N VAL A 200 3.48 12.83 -13.50
CA VAL A 200 4.73 13.25 -14.15
C VAL A 200 4.42 14.43 -15.04
N ARG A 201 5.18 15.52 -14.89
CA ARG A 201 5.11 16.70 -15.76
C ARG A 201 6.51 17.21 -16.03
N ASP A 202 6.84 17.42 -17.29
CA ASP A 202 8.15 17.95 -17.72
C ASP A 202 9.35 17.20 -17.10
N GLY A 203 9.21 15.87 -16.92
CA GLY A 203 10.25 15.03 -16.34
C GLY A 203 10.32 15.00 -14.81
N GLU A 204 9.48 15.76 -14.11
CA GLU A 204 9.40 15.83 -12.64
C GLU A 204 8.25 14.97 -12.11
N LEU A 205 8.46 14.31 -10.95
CA LEU A 205 7.42 13.62 -10.19
C LEU A 205 6.73 14.60 -9.24
N LEU A 206 5.40 14.66 -9.33
CA LEU A 206 4.55 15.47 -8.46
C LEU A 206 3.60 14.53 -7.69
N THR A 207 3.50 14.71 -6.38
CA THR A 207 2.57 13.94 -5.54
C THR A 207 1.88 14.87 -4.56
N PRO A 208 0.60 14.62 -4.19
CA PRO A 208 -0.06 15.39 -3.15
C PRO A 208 0.76 15.42 -1.86
N ALA A 209 0.90 16.61 -1.25
CA ALA A 209 1.59 16.80 0.00
C ALA A 209 0.86 16.10 1.16
N LEU A 210 1.53 15.87 2.29
CA LEU A 210 0.94 15.14 3.43
C LEU A 210 -0.28 15.87 4.03
N ASP A 211 -0.36 17.19 3.89
CA ASP A 211 -1.49 18.01 4.32
C ASP A 211 -2.70 17.97 3.36
N GLU A 212 -2.61 17.21 2.27
CA GLU A 212 -3.72 16.93 1.35
C GLU A 212 -4.53 15.68 1.78
N ASP A 213 -4.56 15.38 3.09
CA ASP A 213 -5.30 14.28 3.72
C ASP A 213 -4.85 12.88 3.25
N VAL A 214 -3.61 12.73 2.80
CA VAL A 214 -3.06 11.45 2.36
C VAL A 214 -2.51 10.62 3.53
N LEU A 215 -2.53 9.30 3.37
CA LEU A 215 -1.75 8.41 4.23
C LEU A 215 -0.25 8.58 3.90
N PRO A 216 0.66 8.68 4.91
CA PRO A 216 2.09 8.62 4.67
C PRO A 216 2.51 7.26 4.08
N SER A 217 2.43 7.13 2.76
CA SER A 217 2.75 5.90 2.05
C SER A 217 4.26 5.66 2.04
N ILE A 218 4.69 4.46 2.45
CA ILE A 218 6.09 4.05 2.49
C ILE A 218 6.68 3.98 1.08
N THR A 219 5.94 3.42 0.12
CA THR A 219 6.35 3.40 -1.29
C THR A 219 6.48 4.82 -1.86
N ARG A 220 5.57 5.73 -1.51
CA ARG A 220 5.65 7.15 -1.89
C ARG A 220 6.91 7.80 -1.31
N ALA A 221 7.19 7.60 -0.03
CA ALA A 221 8.39 8.13 0.63
C ALA A 221 9.68 7.58 0.00
N TRP A 222 9.71 6.30 -0.37
CA TRP A 222 10.82 5.69 -1.09
C TRP A 222 11.01 6.34 -2.47
N LEU A 223 9.93 6.54 -3.24
CA LEU A 223 10.00 7.20 -4.55
C LEU A 223 10.51 8.64 -4.46
N LEU A 224 10.08 9.42 -3.47
CA LEU A 224 10.57 10.79 -3.26
C LEU A 224 12.09 10.85 -3.04
N ARG A 225 12.67 9.82 -2.41
CA ARG A 225 14.12 9.74 -2.15
C ARG A 225 14.90 9.10 -3.31
N GLU A 226 14.34 8.05 -3.89
CA GLU A 226 15.09 7.08 -4.72
C GLU A 226 14.69 7.08 -6.21
N ALA A 227 13.79 7.95 -6.65
CA ALA A 227 13.30 7.94 -8.04
C ALA A 227 14.40 8.18 -9.10
N GLY A 228 15.47 8.87 -8.75
CA GLY A 228 16.53 9.25 -9.71
C GLY A 228 16.05 10.26 -10.77
N VAL A 229 14.98 10.98 -10.49
CA VAL A 229 14.44 12.14 -11.19
C VAL A 229 13.97 13.15 -10.15
N PRO A 230 13.87 14.45 -10.50
CA PRO A 230 13.28 15.44 -9.60
C PRO A 230 11.91 14.99 -9.11
N ALA A 231 11.67 15.09 -7.81
CA ALA A 231 10.42 14.68 -7.18
C ALA A 231 10.05 15.63 -6.04
N ARG A 232 8.80 16.06 -5.96
CA ARG A 232 8.34 16.93 -4.89
C ARG A 232 6.89 16.71 -4.51
N GLU A 233 6.59 17.08 -3.29
CA GLU A 233 5.24 17.21 -2.76
C GLU A 233 4.66 18.56 -3.16
N THR A 234 3.38 18.57 -3.55
CA THR A 234 2.71 19.82 -3.95
C THR A 234 1.21 19.66 -3.88
N THR A 235 0.49 20.76 -3.90
CA THR A 235 -0.96 20.78 -4.15
C THR A 235 -1.23 20.45 -5.61
N LEU A 236 -2.14 19.50 -5.85
CA LEU A 236 -2.58 19.08 -7.17
C LEU A 236 -4.09 19.20 -7.32
N THR A 237 -4.53 19.55 -8.51
CA THR A 237 -5.94 19.70 -8.88
C THR A 237 -6.37 18.63 -9.89
N ARG A 238 -7.68 18.54 -10.16
CA ARG A 238 -8.23 17.69 -11.23
C ARG A 238 -7.61 18.04 -12.59
N GLU A 239 -7.39 19.32 -12.86
CA GLU A 239 -6.76 19.76 -14.12
C GLU A 239 -5.32 19.30 -14.23
N ASP A 240 -4.57 19.23 -13.13
CA ASP A 240 -3.20 18.72 -13.13
C ASP A 240 -3.17 17.25 -13.55
N ALA A 241 -4.17 16.45 -13.11
CA ALA A 241 -4.28 15.06 -13.55
C ALA A 241 -4.50 14.93 -15.07
N TYR A 242 -5.35 15.81 -15.65
CA TYR A 242 -5.64 15.78 -17.09
C TYR A 242 -4.46 16.25 -17.96
N ARG A 243 -3.61 17.13 -17.40
CA ARG A 243 -2.44 17.72 -18.11
C ARG A 243 -1.15 16.98 -17.86
N ALA A 244 -1.17 15.93 -17.05
CA ALA A 244 0.03 15.15 -16.78
C ALA A 244 0.53 14.42 -18.03
N ASP A 245 1.85 14.34 -18.18
CA ASP A 245 2.48 13.56 -19.24
C ASP A 245 2.33 12.07 -18.98
N GLU A 246 2.58 11.64 -17.73
CA GLU A 246 2.39 10.29 -17.22
C GLU A 246 1.76 10.37 -15.81
N ALA A 247 1.19 9.26 -15.35
CA ALA A 247 0.76 9.11 -13.97
C ALA A 247 0.83 7.64 -13.54
N PHE A 248 0.94 7.43 -12.23
CA PHE A 248 0.86 6.12 -11.65
C PHE A 248 0.33 6.17 -10.22
N LEU A 249 -0.22 5.06 -9.77
CA LEU A 249 -0.51 4.80 -8.37
C LEU A 249 0.62 3.97 -7.77
N CYS A 250 0.95 4.22 -6.49
CA CYS A 250 1.95 3.41 -5.80
C CYS A 250 1.55 3.03 -4.38
N GLY A 251 2.04 1.90 -3.92
CA GLY A 251 1.83 1.38 -2.58
C GLY A 251 2.19 -0.09 -2.47
N THR A 252 2.34 -0.60 -1.27
CA THR A 252 2.76 -1.98 -1.02
C THR A 252 1.90 -3.02 -1.76
N GLY A 253 0.57 -2.84 -1.75
CA GLY A 253 -0.35 -3.80 -2.36
C GLY A 253 -0.47 -3.66 -3.88
N ILE A 254 -0.28 -2.46 -4.42
CA ILE A 254 -0.43 -2.15 -5.85
C ILE A 254 0.91 -2.07 -6.58
N GLU A 255 2.02 -1.96 -5.84
CA GLU A 255 3.37 -1.73 -6.36
C GLU A 255 3.44 -0.36 -7.07
N ILE A 256 3.81 -0.30 -8.34
CA ILE A 256 3.69 0.88 -9.19
C ILE A 256 2.76 0.53 -10.35
N ALA A 257 1.56 1.10 -10.35
CA ALA A 257 0.53 0.83 -11.35
C ALA A 257 0.38 2.02 -12.31
N PRO A 258 0.76 1.87 -13.60
CA PRO A 258 0.63 2.93 -14.57
C PRO A 258 -0.83 3.35 -14.76
N VAL A 259 -1.07 4.65 -14.94
CA VAL A 259 -2.37 5.22 -15.32
C VAL A 259 -2.32 5.61 -16.79
N ARG A 260 -3.38 5.26 -17.54
CA ARG A 260 -3.50 5.59 -18.97
C ARG A 260 -4.39 6.79 -19.24
N ALA A 261 -5.34 7.06 -18.34
CA ALA A 261 -6.32 8.12 -18.51
C ALA A 261 -6.98 8.50 -17.18
N PHE A 262 -7.42 9.75 -17.07
CA PHE A 262 -8.35 10.25 -16.04
C PHE A 262 -9.62 10.75 -16.70
N ASP A 263 -10.79 10.32 -16.25
CA ASP A 263 -12.12 10.72 -16.76
C ASP A 263 -12.22 10.69 -18.31
N GLY A 264 -11.61 9.67 -18.93
CA GLY A 264 -11.52 9.53 -20.38
C GLY A 264 -10.40 10.35 -21.05
N HIS A 265 -9.77 11.30 -20.36
CA HIS A 265 -8.64 12.08 -20.88
C HIS A 265 -7.37 11.22 -20.86
N ARG A 266 -6.92 10.77 -22.04
CA ARG A 266 -5.72 9.95 -22.20
C ARG A 266 -4.47 10.77 -21.91
N LEU A 267 -3.55 10.21 -21.11
CA LEU A 267 -2.27 10.83 -20.80
C LEU A 267 -1.37 10.86 -22.04
N ARG A 268 -0.58 11.95 -22.13
CA ARG A 268 0.21 12.30 -23.30
C ARG A 268 1.22 11.22 -23.68
N HIS A 269 1.96 10.67 -22.72
CA HIS A 269 3.00 9.68 -22.97
C HIS A 269 2.51 8.23 -22.91
N TRP A 270 1.20 7.99 -22.79
CA TRP A 270 0.67 6.62 -22.85
C TRP A 270 0.64 6.09 -24.30
N PRO A 271 1.11 4.86 -24.61
CA PRO A 271 1.49 3.77 -23.70
C PRO A 271 2.98 3.68 -23.34
N GLN A 272 3.83 4.57 -23.84
CA GLN A 272 5.28 4.52 -23.65
C GLN A 272 5.66 4.72 -22.17
N ALA A 273 5.10 5.75 -21.53
CA ALA A 273 5.29 6.12 -20.11
C ALA A 273 6.74 5.87 -19.62
N PRO A 274 7.77 6.51 -20.23
CA PRO A 274 9.17 6.12 -20.04
C PRO A 274 9.65 6.29 -18.61
N ILE A 275 9.19 7.34 -17.91
CA ILE A 275 9.59 7.58 -16.52
C ILE A 275 8.94 6.52 -15.61
N THR A 276 7.65 6.29 -15.76
CA THR A 276 6.92 5.28 -14.98
C THR A 276 7.53 3.89 -15.15
N ARG A 277 7.88 3.50 -16.38
CA ARG A 277 8.54 2.20 -16.65
C ARG A 277 9.92 2.09 -15.99
N ARG A 278 10.73 3.14 -16.04
CA ARG A 278 12.02 3.18 -15.35
C ARG A 278 11.86 3.04 -13.84
N LEU A 279 10.86 3.69 -13.26
CA LEU A 279 10.57 3.58 -11.82
C LEU A 279 10.11 2.19 -11.42
N ILE A 280 9.31 1.52 -12.24
CA ILE A 280 8.92 0.12 -12.02
C ILE A 280 10.16 -0.77 -11.95
N MET A 281 11.07 -0.66 -12.92
CA MET A 281 12.31 -1.44 -12.91
C MET A 281 13.16 -1.15 -11.67
N ARG A 282 13.35 0.13 -11.33
CA ARG A 282 14.13 0.54 -10.15
C ARG A 282 13.53 -0.01 -8.86
N TYR A 283 12.20 0.02 -8.74
CA TYR A 283 11.48 -0.55 -7.60
C TYR A 283 11.74 -2.04 -7.45
N PHE A 284 11.65 -2.82 -8.53
CA PHE A 284 11.86 -4.27 -8.44
C PHE A 284 13.33 -4.65 -8.22
N LEU A 285 14.28 -3.91 -8.78
CA LEU A 285 15.70 -4.09 -8.46
C LEU A 285 15.94 -3.92 -6.97
N HIS A 286 15.42 -2.84 -6.38
CA HIS A 286 15.50 -2.60 -4.94
C HIS A 286 14.80 -3.70 -4.13
N ALA A 287 13.58 -4.06 -4.49
CA ALA A 287 12.78 -5.06 -3.79
C ALA A 287 13.43 -6.45 -3.78
N ARG A 288 14.13 -6.83 -4.86
CA ARG A 288 14.79 -8.13 -5.02
C ARG A 288 16.26 -8.14 -4.57
N GLY A 289 16.78 -7.00 -4.06
CA GLY A 289 18.09 -6.96 -3.43
C GLY A 289 19.27 -6.72 -4.34
N SER A 290 19.07 -6.16 -5.53
CA SER A 290 20.16 -5.63 -6.33
C SER A 290 20.72 -4.36 -5.69
N ALA A 291 22.05 -4.29 -5.53
CA ALA A 291 22.70 -3.03 -5.21
C ALA A 291 22.52 -2.05 -6.39
N HIS A 292 22.23 -0.79 -6.10
CA HIS A 292 21.88 0.22 -7.11
C HIS A 292 22.98 0.56 -8.12
N ASP A 293 24.22 0.10 -7.92
CA ASP A 293 25.43 0.60 -8.59
C ASP A 293 26.14 -0.39 -9.53
N GLY A 294 25.52 -1.52 -9.87
CA GLY A 294 26.08 -2.46 -10.85
C GLY A 294 25.15 -2.74 -12.03
N PRO A 295 25.66 -3.12 -13.21
CA PRO A 295 24.85 -3.69 -14.26
C PRO A 295 24.37 -5.08 -13.78
N ALA A 296 23.30 -5.10 -12.98
CA ALA A 296 22.60 -6.35 -12.75
C ALA A 296 22.16 -6.90 -14.11
N ASP A 297 22.27 -8.21 -14.28
CA ASP A 297 21.68 -8.85 -15.45
C ASP A 297 20.16 -8.63 -15.40
N LEU A 298 19.75 -7.57 -16.10
CA LEU A 298 18.36 -7.13 -16.17
C LEU A 298 17.51 -8.05 -17.06
N SER A 299 18.10 -9.09 -17.69
CA SER A 299 17.38 -9.93 -18.65
C SER A 299 16.18 -10.62 -18.01
N ALA A 300 16.33 -11.16 -16.80
CA ALA A 300 15.23 -11.77 -16.06
C ALA A 300 14.16 -10.74 -15.64
N LEU A 301 14.57 -9.51 -15.27
CA LEU A 301 13.64 -8.41 -14.89
C LEU A 301 13.03 -7.73 -16.14
N VAL A 302 13.76 -7.67 -17.25
CA VAL A 302 13.25 -7.17 -18.55
C VAL A 302 12.14 -8.09 -19.04
N ASP A 303 12.27 -9.40 -18.90
CA ASP A 303 11.19 -10.35 -19.17
C ASP A 303 10.03 -10.22 -18.17
N GLU A 304 10.33 -9.74 -16.96
CA GLU A 304 9.31 -9.36 -15.98
C GLU A 304 8.51 -8.10 -16.36
N VAL A 305 9.06 -7.19 -17.12
CA VAL A 305 8.46 -5.87 -17.46
C VAL A 305 8.11 -5.75 -18.95
N ARG A 306 8.45 -6.74 -19.77
CA ARG A 306 7.99 -6.79 -21.17
C ARG A 306 6.48 -6.93 -21.24
N PRO A 307 5.81 -6.17 -22.15
CA PRO A 307 4.37 -6.22 -22.36
C PRO A 307 3.89 -7.58 -22.81
#